data_4ff6f82f42002f59b02bccf6363d519c
#
_entry.id   4ff6f82f42002f59b02bccf6363d519c
#
_cell.length_a   1.000
_cell.length_b   1.000
_cell.length_c   1.000
_cell.angle_alpha   90.00
_cell.angle_beta   90.00
_cell.angle_gamma   90.00
#
_symmetry.space_group_name_H-M   'P 1'
#
loop_
_entity.id
_entity.type
_entity.pdbx_description
1 polymer ?
#
loop_
_entity_poly.entity_id
_entity_poly.type
_entity_poly.pdbx_seq_one_letter_code
_entity_poly.pdbx_strand_id
1 'polypeptide(L)'
;MAPTTTPAKTTVPETVLKKRKATERIAAERKQATDDRKKANKAKREVIFKRAEQYVQEYKDAESNEIRARREAKINASFYVPAEPKLALVVRLKGINHMAPKPKKILQLLRLNQINKAVFVRLNKATLQMINWVEPFVAWGYPNLKTVRELIYKRGFAKINKQRIPIHDNSLIEEHLGKFGIICMEDLVHEIVTVGPHFKQASNFLWAFKLSNPNGGFKGKKAVHFIQGGEAGNREEAINGLVQRMI
;
A
#
# COMPACT_ATOMS: atom_id res chain seq x y z
N MET A 1 -34.32 27.80 73.58
CA MET A 1 -34.75 27.20 72.27
C MET A 1 -34.25 28.08 71.13
N ALA A 2 -33.24 27.67 70.43
CA ALA A 2 -32.71 28.39 69.27
C ALA A 2 -33.49 28.00 68.00
N PRO A 3 -33.84 28.91 67.11
CA PRO A 3 -34.56 28.57 65.87
C PRO A 3 -33.67 27.92 64.88
N THR A 4 -34.00 26.70 64.47
CA THR A 4 -33.37 25.97 63.35
C THR A 4 -33.73 26.67 62.03
N THR A 5 -32.81 27.42 61.49
CA THR A 5 -32.91 28.00 60.16
C THR A 5 -32.68 26.87 59.10
N THR A 6 -33.77 26.44 58.50
CA THR A 6 -33.78 25.61 57.29
C THR A 6 -33.09 26.37 56.15
N PRO A 7 -32.08 25.80 55.45
CA PRO A 7 -31.43 26.49 54.35
C PRO A 7 -32.42 26.70 53.21
N ALA A 8 -32.56 27.93 52.78
CA ALA A 8 -33.42 28.33 51.66
C ALA A 8 -32.98 27.60 50.41
N LYS A 9 -33.85 26.79 49.79
CA LYS A 9 -33.65 26.17 48.49
C LYS A 9 -33.46 27.28 47.43
N THR A 10 -32.24 27.48 46.99
CA THR A 10 -31.96 28.39 45.89
C THR A 10 -32.62 27.83 44.61
N THR A 11 -33.69 28.50 44.19
CA THR A 11 -34.42 28.16 42.94
C THR A 11 -33.52 28.52 41.75
N VAL A 12 -33.06 27.54 41.01
CA VAL A 12 -32.25 27.74 39.82
C VAL A 12 -33.17 28.24 38.68
N PRO A 13 -32.82 29.31 37.96
CA PRO A 13 -33.64 29.84 36.85
C PRO A 13 -33.93 28.76 35.80
N GLU A 14 -35.15 28.74 35.25
CA GLU A 14 -35.61 27.72 34.29
C GLU A 14 -34.72 27.67 33.04
N THR A 15 -34.21 28.81 32.58
CA THR A 15 -33.26 28.89 31.46
C THR A 15 -31.98 28.12 31.72
N VAL A 16 -31.47 28.12 32.95
CA VAL A 16 -30.28 27.39 33.37
C VAL A 16 -30.57 25.89 33.41
N LEU A 17 -31.77 25.50 33.90
CA LEU A 17 -32.18 24.08 33.91
C LEU A 17 -32.37 23.54 32.49
N LYS A 18 -32.96 24.29 31.57
CA LYS A 18 -33.07 23.93 30.16
C LYS A 18 -31.70 23.78 29.51
N LYS A 19 -30.76 24.70 29.76
CA LYS A 19 -29.37 24.58 29.28
C LYS A 19 -28.67 23.35 29.84
N ARG A 20 -28.78 23.05 31.13
CA ARG A 20 -28.20 21.85 31.74
C ARG A 20 -28.75 20.59 31.11
N LYS A 21 -30.07 20.44 30.97
CA LYS A 21 -30.70 19.30 30.30
C LYS A 21 -30.25 19.14 28.85
N ALA A 22 -30.12 20.24 28.10
CA ALA A 22 -29.61 20.19 26.73
C ALA A 22 -28.14 19.75 26.68
N THR A 23 -27.28 20.27 27.57
CA THR A 23 -25.87 19.87 27.63
C THR A 23 -25.70 18.43 28.08
N GLU A 24 -26.48 17.96 29.05
CA GLU A 24 -26.49 16.58 29.51
C GLU A 24 -26.94 15.63 28.42
N ARG A 25 -27.97 15.97 27.64
CA ARG A 25 -28.43 15.19 26.50
C ARG A 25 -27.34 15.07 25.43
N ILE A 26 -26.72 16.22 25.04
CA ILE A 26 -25.61 16.21 24.06
C ILE A 26 -24.42 15.40 24.58
N ALA A 27 -24.10 15.50 25.86
CA ALA A 27 -23.02 14.72 26.47
C ALA A 27 -23.35 13.23 26.47
N ALA A 28 -24.57 12.82 26.77
CA ALA A 28 -25.02 11.43 26.71
C ALA A 28 -24.98 10.88 25.28
N GLU A 29 -25.49 11.63 24.29
CA GLU A 29 -25.45 11.27 22.89
C GLU A 29 -23.99 11.09 22.39
N ARG A 30 -23.07 12.01 22.74
CA ARG A 30 -21.64 11.91 22.44
C ARG A 30 -20.99 10.68 23.08
N LYS A 31 -21.31 10.40 24.34
CA LYS A 31 -20.81 9.22 25.05
C LYS A 31 -21.28 7.95 24.38
N GLN A 32 -22.56 7.85 24.07
CA GLN A 32 -23.12 6.69 23.37
C GLN A 32 -22.48 6.50 22.00
N ALA A 33 -22.35 7.55 21.19
CA ALA A 33 -21.67 7.50 19.88
C ALA A 33 -20.20 7.06 19.99
N THR A 34 -19.48 7.52 21.06
CA THR A 34 -18.10 7.08 21.30
C THR A 34 -18.00 5.60 21.69
N ASP A 35 -18.94 5.11 22.51
CA ASP A 35 -18.97 3.72 22.94
C ASP A 35 -19.37 2.79 21.80
N ASP A 36 -20.33 3.18 20.96
CA ASP A 36 -20.70 2.43 19.74
C ASP A 36 -19.54 2.39 18.73
N ARG A 37 -18.83 3.53 18.57
CA ARG A 37 -17.60 3.57 17.75
C ARG A 37 -16.51 2.64 18.28
N LYS A 38 -16.31 2.58 19.61
CA LYS A 38 -15.34 1.67 20.23
C LYS A 38 -15.70 0.20 19.98
N LYS A 39 -16.98 -0.16 20.16
CA LYS A 39 -17.49 -1.52 19.89
C LYS A 39 -17.30 -1.89 18.42
N ALA A 40 -17.69 -1.02 17.49
CA ALA A 40 -17.50 -1.23 16.06
C ALA A 40 -16.01 -1.39 15.68
N ASN A 41 -15.13 -0.55 16.24
CA ASN A 41 -13.69 -0.63 15.99
C ASN A 41 -13.09 -1.92 16.56
N LYS A 42 -13.57 -2.44 17.70
CA LYS A 42 -13.13 -3.72 18.26
C LYS A 42 -13.51 -4.88 17.33
N ALA A 43 -14.77 -4.92 16.89
CA ALA A 43 -15.24 -5.95 15.95
C ALA A 43 -14.45 -5.92 14.61
N LYS A 44 -14.19 -4.72 14.08
CA LYS A 44 -13.35 -4.56 12.88
C LYS A 44 -11.93 -5.09 13.07
N ARG A 45 -11.30 -4.83 14.23
CA ARG A 45 -9.95 -5.34 14.52
C ARG A 45 -9.90 -6.87 14.52
N GLU A 46 -10.92 -7.54 15.04
CA GLU A 46 -11.00 -9.01 15.03
C GLU A 46 -11.10 -9.55 13.59
N VAL A 47 -11.89 -8.90 12.73
CA VAL A 47 -11.99 -9.26 11.31
C VAL A 47 -10.64 -9.05 10.59
N ILE A 48 -10.01 -7.90 10.79
CA ILE A 48 -8.70 -7.58 10.20
C ILE A 48 -7.64 -8.59 10.64
N PHE A 49 -7.63 -8.95 11.94
CA PHE A 49 -6.67 -9.92 12.46
C PHE A 49 -6.85 -11.31 11.84
N LYS A 50 -8.08 -11.82 11.77
CA LYS A 50 -8.37 -13.10 11.13
C LYS A 50 -7.96 -13.14 9.66
N ARG A 51 -8.22 -12.05 8.91
CA ARG A 51 -7.77 -11.95 7.52
C ARG A 51 -6.26 -11.94 7.40
N ALA A 52 -5.58 -11.15 8.23
CA ALA A 52 -4.12 -11.10 8.22
C ALA A 52 -3.50 -12.47 8.52
N GLU A 53 -4.08 -13.24 9.45
CA GLU A 53 -3.66 -14.61 9.76
C GLU A 53 -3.85 -15.54 8.55
N GLN A 54 -4.97 -15.46 7.86
CA GLN A 54 -5.22 -16.21 6.62
C GLN A 54 -4.19 -15.87 5.54
N TYR A 55 -3.88 -14.59 5.33
CA TYR A 55 -2.88 -14.17 4.34
C TYR A 55 -1.49 -14.71 4.67
N VAL A 56 -1.09 -14.67 5.94
CA VAL A 56 0.20 -15.23 6.37
C VAL A 56 0.26 -16.73 6.09
N GLN A 57 -0.83 -17.46 6.36
CA GLN A 57 -0.89 -18.88 6.07
C GLN A 57 -0.81 -19.15 4.57
N GLU A 58 -1.57 -18.41 3.76
CA GLU A 58 -1.55 -18.50 2.30
C GLU A 58 -0.16 -18.26 1.71
N TYR A 59 0.57 -17.25 2.20
CA TYR A 59 1.95 -16.99 1.76
C TYR A 59 2.91 -18.13 2.13
N LYS A 60 2.79 -18.69 3.34
CA LYS A 60 3.60 -19.84 3.77
C LYS A 60 3.30 -21.09 2.93
N ASP A 61 2.01 -21.33 2.65
CA ASP A 61 1.58 -22.47 1.84
C ASP A 61 2.06 -22.33 0.39
N ALA A 62 2.00 -21.11 -0.19
CA ALA A 62 2.53 -20.85 -1.52
C ALA A 62 4.05 -21.12 -1.59
N GLU A 63 4.83 -20.63 -0.63
CA GLU A 63 6.27 -20.84 -0.56
C GLU A 63 6.62 -22.33 -0.35
N SER A 64 5.94 -23.00 0.58
CA SER A 64 6.16 -24.42 0.85
C SER A 64 5.80 -25.32 -0.35
N ASN A 65 4.74 -25.00 -1.07
CA ASN A 65 4.32 -25.69 -2.28
C ASN A 65 5.37 -25.54 -3.41
N GLU A 66 5.92 -24.34 -3.57
CA GLU A 66 6.98 -24.11 -4.56
C GLU A 66 8.25 -24.92 -4.22
N ILE A 67 8.67 -24.90 -2.95
CA ILE A 67 9.82 -25.69 -2.49
C ILE A 67 9.58 -27.19 -2.70
N ARG A 68 8.36 -27.66 -2.38
CA ARG A 68 7.97 -29.07 -2.57
C ARG A 68 8.03 -29.45 -4.04
N ALA A 69 7.43 -28.67 -4.93
CA ALA A 69 7.42 -28.93 -6.36
C ALA A 69 8.83 -28.96 -6.97
N ARG A 70 9.73 -28.07 -6.53
CA ARG A 70 11.16 -28.09 -6.93
C ARG A 70 11.86 -29.37 -6.48
N ARG A 71 11.59 -29.86 -5.25
CA ARG A 71 12.17 -31.09 -4.71
C ARG A 71 11.65 -32.32 -5.46
N GLU A 72 10.34 -32.40 -5.69
CA GLU A 72 9.71 -33.47 -6.45
C GLU A 72 10.24 -33.55 -7.89
N ALA A 73 10.37 -32.41 -8.56
CA ALA A 73 10.98 -32.35 -9.91
C ALA A 73 12.42 -32.90 -9.91
N LYS A 74 13.22 -32.59 -8.89
CA LYS A 74 14.58 -33.08 -8.75
C LYS A 74 14.63 -34.63 -8.53
N ILE A 75 13.72 -35.17 -7.71
CA ILE A 75 13.61 -36.60 -7.44
C ILE A 75 13.22 -37.35 -8.72
N ASN A 76 12.25 -36.78 -9.47
CA ASN A 76 11.74 -37.39 -10.70
C ASN A 76 12.62 -37.11 -11.95
N ALA A 77 13.82 -36.53 -11.76
CA ALA A 77 14.71 -36.12 -12.85
C ALA A 77 14.03 -35.24 -13.92
N SER A 78 13.04 -34.44 -13.50
CA SER A 78 12.26 -33.50 -14.31
C SER A 78 12.64 -32.07 -14.00
N PHE A 79 12.11 -31.10 -14.78
CA PHE A 79 12.37 -29.68 -14.56
C PHE A 79 11.13 -29.00 -13.94
N TYR A 80 11.35 -28.23 -12.88
CA TYR A 80 10.32 -27.33 -12.36
C TYR A 80 10.34 -26.02 -13.14
N VAL A 81 9.21 -25.68 -13.76
CA VAL A 81 9.01 -24.38 -14.43
C VAL A 81 8.15 -23.50 -13.51
N PRO A 82 8.70 -22.41 -12.95
CA PRO A 82 7.93 -21.49 -12.11
C PRO A 82 6.86 -20.80 -12.94
N ALA A 83 5.77 -20.38 -12.25
CA ALA A 83 4.73 -19.61 -12.89
C ALA A 83 5.26 -18.24 -13.34
N GLU A 84 4.76 -17.73 -14.46
CA GLU A 84 5.11 -16.40 -14.92
C GLU A 84 4.73 -15.32 -13.89
N PRO A 85 5.65 -14.38 -13.58
CA PRO A 85 5.37 -13.31 -12.64
C PRO A 85 4.28 -12.38 -13.17
N LYS A 86 3.26 -12.12 -12.36
CA LYS A 86 2.12 -11.25 -12.69
C LYS A 86 2.33 -9.79 -12.28
N LEU A 87 3.23 -9.55 -11.34
CA LEU A 87 3.53 -8.24 -10.75
C LEU A 87 4.92 -7.77 -11.13
N ALA A 88 5.04 -6.52 -11.56
CA ALA A 88 6.33 -5.84 -11.70
C ALA A 88 6.37 -4.57 -10.86
N LEU A 89 7.54 -4.26 -10.33
CA LEU A 89 7.88 -2.97 -9.76
C LEU A 89 8.79 -2.24 -10.77
N VAL A 90 8.38 -1.05 -11.18
CA VAL A 90 9.11 -0.23 -12.17
C VAL A 90 9.59 1.04 -11.49
N VAL A 91 10.89 1.28 -11.52
CA VAL A 91 11.58 2.44 -10.92
C VAL A 91 12.23 3.27 -12.01
N ARG A 92 11.98 4.57 -12.04
CA ARG A 92 12.61 5.46 -13.01
C ARG A 92 14.00 5.88 -12.57
N LEU A 93 15.01 5.67 -13.44
CA LEU A 93 16.42 5.99 -13.17
C LEU A 93 16.89 7.28 -13.82
N LYS A 94 16.38 7.62 -15.00
CA LYS A 94 16.86 8.75 -15.82
C LYS A 94 15.84 9.86 -15.95
N GLY A 95 16.35 11.07 -16.23
CA GLY A 95 15.56 12.25 -16.56
C GLY A 95 14.87 12.16 -17.91
N ILE A 96 14.26 13.30 -18.33
CA ILE A 96 13.53 13.42 -19.60
C ILE A 96 14.37 14.03 -20.73
N ASN A 97 15.59 14.51 -20.44
CA ASN A 97 16.44 15.16 -21.42
C ASN A 97 16.83 14.15 -22.53
N HIS A 98 16.79 14.58 -23.76
CA HIS A 98 17.07 13.76 -24.94
C HIS A 98 16.24 12.48 -25.04
N MET A 99 14.98 12.51 -24.53
CA MET A 99 14.06 11.37 -24.59
C MET A 99 13.08 11.57 -25.74
N ALA A 100 12.91 10.53 -26.58
CA ALA A 100 11.93 10.51 -27.66
C ALA A 100 10.49 10.68 -27.15
N PRO A 101 9.54 11.18 -27.95
CA PRO A 101 8.16 11.44 -27.52
C PRO A 101 7.43 10.18 -27.00
N LYS A 102 7.58 9.02 -27.66
CA LYS A 102 6.94 7.76 -27.27
C LYS A 102 7.33 7.30 -25.87
N PRO A 103 8.61 7.10 -25.51
CA PRO A 103 9.02 6.76 -24.14
C PRO A 103 8.57 7.80 -23.10
N LYS A 104 8.63 9.10 -23.44
CA LYS A 104 8.15 10.17 -22.55
C LYS A 104 6.67 10.02 -22.22
N LYS A 105 5.83 9.73 -23.22
CA LYS A 105 4.40 9.49 -23.02
C LYS A 105 4.12 8.25 -22.19
N ILE A 106 4.84 7.15 -22.44
CA ILE A 106 4.71 5.91 -21.68
C ILE A 106 5.05 6.12 -20.21
N LEU A 107 6.13 6.84 -19.89
CA LEU A 107 6.48 7.17 -18.51
C LEU A 107 5.41 8.02 -17.81
N GLN A 108 4.74 8.92 -18.54
CA GLN A 108 3.60 9.66 -18.02
C GLN A 108 2.40 8.76 -17.73
N LEU A 109 2.08 7.83 -18.63
CA LEU A 109 1.00 6.85 -18.44
C LEU A 109 1.29 5.91 -17.25
N LEU A 110 2.54 5.51 -17.06
CA LEU A 110 3.00 4.73 -15.90
C LEU A 110 3.12 5.59 -14.61
N ARG A 111 2.78 6.88 -14.64
CA ARG A 111 2.90 7.82 -13.51
C ARG A 111 4.35 8.03 -13.01
N LEU A 112 5.35 7.72 -13.83
CA LEU A 112 6.77 7.86 -13.55
C LEU A 112 7.32 9.22 -14.01
N ASN A 113 6.72 10.31 -13.53
CA ASN A 113 7.03 11.68 -14.00
C ASN A 113 8.38 12.23 -13.50
N GLN A 114 8.92 11.67 -12.43
CA GLN A 114 10.17 12.12 -11.79
C GLN A 114 11.14 10.94 -11.62
N ILE A 115 12.43 11.25 -11.52
CA ILE A 115 13.48 10.27 -11.18
C ILE A 115 13.19 9.68 -9.80
N ASN A 116 13.56 8.42 -9.60
CA ASN A 116 13.35 7.64 -8.38
C ASN A 116 11.87 7.47 -7.98
N LYS A 117 10.91 7.71 -8.89
CA LYS A 117 9.55 7.24 -8.68
C LYS A 117 9.44 5.77 -9.04
N ALA A 118 8.66 5.05 -8.21
CA ALA A 118 8.34 3.65 -8.40
C ALA A 118 6.83 3.42 -8.47
N VAL A 119 6.40 2.44 -9.24
CA VAL A 119 4.99 2.07 -9.39
C VAL A 119 4.87 0.56 -9.56
N PHE A 120 3.84 -0.04 -8.97
CA PHE A 120 3.44 -1.41 -9.24
C PHE A 120 2.66 -1.48 -10.56
N VAL A 121 3.02 -2.43 -11.40
CA VAL A 121 2.42 -2.66 -12.70
C VAL A 121 2.03 -4.13 -12.82
N ARG A 122 0.77 -4.40 -13.21
CA ARG A 122 0.35 -5.74 -13.60
C ARG A 122 0.98 -6.08 -14.95
N LEU A 123 1.67 -7.22 -15.03
CA LEU A 123 2.26 -7.70 -16.26
C LEU A 123 1.20 -8.34 -17.16
N ASN A 124 1.11 -7.83 -18.36
CA ASN A 124 0.39 -8.41 -19.49
C ASN A 124 1.13 -8.04 -20.79
N LYS A 125 0.75 -8.59 -21.92
CA LYS A 125 1.41 -8.35 -23.22
C LYS A 125 1.55 -6.83 -23.52
N ALA A 126 0.51 -6.04 -23.24
CA ALA A 126 0.52 -4.59 -23.51
C ALA A 126 1.48 -3.84 -22.57
N THR A 127 1.43 -4.13 -21.26
CA THR A 127 2.31 -3.45 -20.28
C THR A 127 3.76 -3.87 -20.43
N LEU A 128 4.05 -5.11 -20.77
CA LEU A 128 5.40 -5.58 -21.12
C LEU A 128 5.96 -4.82 -22.32
N GLN A 129 5.16 -4.66 -23.38
CA GLN A 129 5.58 -3.88 -24.54
C GLN A 129 5.84 -2.41 -24.19
N MET A 130 5.01 -1.81 -23.31
CA MET A 130 5.27 -0.45 -22.80
C MET A 130 6.58 -0.38 -22.01
N ILE A 131 6.86 -1.36 -21.15
CA ILE A 131 8.09 -1.42 -20.36
C ILE A 131 9.30 -1.56 -21.28
N ASN A 132 9.27 -2.41 -22.30
CA ASN A 132 10.34 -2.59 -23.28
C ASN A 132 10.70 -1.27 -23.97
N TRP A 133 9.70 -0.43 -24.34
CA TRP A 133 9.97 0.90 -24.93
C TRP A 133 10.69 1.87 -23.99
N VAL A 134 10.53 1.72 -22.68
CA VAL A 134 11.14 2.61 -21.68
C VAL A 134 12.31 1.96 -20.94
N GLU A 135 12.68 0.76 -21.30
CA GLU A 135 13.71 -0.04 -20.65
C GLU A 135 15.03 0.70 -20.38
N PRO A 136 15.58 1.50 -21.31
CA PRO A 136 16.82 2.25 -21.07
C PRO A 136 16.71 3.36 -20.00
N PHE A 137 15.51 3.68 -19.55
CA PHE A 137 15.23 4.76 -18.60
C PHE A 137 14.77 4.29 -17.23
N VAL A 138 14.43 3.01 -17.11
CA VAL A 138 13.87 2.40 -15.90
C VAL A 138 14.67 1.18 -15.47
N ALA A 139 14.59 0.87 -14.17
CA ALA A 139 14.89 -0.47 -13.67
C ALA A 139 13.58 -1.12 -13.27
N TRP A 140 13.38 -2.37 -13.63
CA TRP A 140 12.18 -3.08 -13.28
C TRP A 140 12.49 -4.52 -12.91
N GLY A 141 11.56 -5.17 -12.21
CA GLY A 141 11.74 -6.56 -11.80
C GLY A 141 10.58 -7.02 -10.92
N TYR A 142 10.73 -8.17 -10.30
CA TYR A 142 9.68 -8.85 -9.56
C TYR A 142 9.84 -8.62 -8.06
N PRO A 143 8.93 -7.81 -7.45
CA PRO A 143 9.04 -7.51 -6.04
C PRO A 143 8.56 -8.70 -5.20
N ASN A 144 9.29 -9.00 -4.13
CA ASN A 144 8.87 -9.95 -3.12
C ASN A 144 7.89 -9.31 -2.11
N LEU A 145 7.21 -10.13 -1.32
CA LEU A 145 6.25 -9.69 -0.30
C LEU A 145 6.85 -8.64 0.65
N LYS A 146 8.09 -8.86 1.11
CA LYS A 146 8.80 -7.92 2.00
C LYS A 146 8.94 -6.53 1.38
N THR A 147 9.38 -6.46 0.12
CA THR A 147 9.56 -5.20 -0.60
C THR A 147 8.22 -4.48 -0.80
N VAL A 148 7.16 -5.20 -1.14
CA VAL A 148 5.81 -4.61 -1.30
C VAL A 148 5.32 -4.04 0.03
N ARG A 149 5.41 -4.79 1.13
CA ARG A 149 5.04 -4.32 2.46
C ARG A 149 5.84 -3.08 2.88
N GLU A 150 7.15 -3.13 2.77
CA GLU A 150 8.02 -2.00 3.13
C GLU A 150 7.72 -0.74 2.32
N LEU A 151 7.49 -0.86 1.02
CA LEU A 151 7.11 0.27 0.18
C LEU A 151 5.79 0.90 0.62
N ILE A 152 4.76 0.07 0.86
CA ILE A 152 3.44 0.56 1.24
C ILE A 152 3.47 1.17 2.64
N TYR A 153 4.10 0.53 3.62
CA TYR A 153 4.16 1.03 4.99
C TYR A 153 5.05 2.26 5.17
N LYS A 154 6.23 2.29 4.54
CA LYS A 154 7.21 3.38 4.73
C LYS A 154 7.02 4.56 3.77
N ARG A 155 6.57 4.28 2.55
CA ARG A 155 6.47 5.28 1.46
C ARG A 155 5.08 5.36 0.83
N GLY A 156 4.08 4.71 1.44
CA GLY A 156 2.70 4.68 0.96
C GLY A 156 2.00 6.03 1.15
N PHE A 157 1.41 6.54 0.09
CA PHE A 157 0.51 7.70 0.08
C PHE A 157 -0.70 7.37 -0.76
N ALA A 158 -1.86 7.82 -0.30
CA ALA A 158 -3.10 7.73 -1.04
C ALA A 158 -3.26 8.87 -2.03
N LYS A 159 -3.92 8.59 -3.13
CA LYS A 159 -4.37 9.57 -4.11
C LYS A 159 -5.86 9.84 -3.91
N ILE A 160 -6.20 10.92 -3.22
CA ILE A 160 -7.57 11.33 -2.94
C ILE A 160 -7.78 12.72 -3.54
N ASN A 161 -8.82 12.89 -4.35
CA ASN A 161 -9.14 14.16 -5.02
C ASN A 161 -7.94 14.81 -5.73
N LYS A 162 -7.10 14.00 -6.39
CA LYS A 162 -5.83 14.39 -7.04
C LYS A 162 -4.76 14.91 -6.07
N GLN A 163 -4.95 14.81 -4.76
CA GLN A 163 -4.00 15.18 -3.72
C GLN A 163 -3.24 13.95 -3.21
N ARG A 164 -2.03 14.17 -2.68
CA ARG A 164 -1.18 13.16 -2.09
C ARG A 164 -1.34 13.19 -0.58
N ILE A 165 -2.04 12.22 -0.02
CA ILE A 165 -2.35 12.15 1.43
C ILE A 165 -1.62 10.96 2.03
N PRO A 166 -0.89 11.10 3.16
CA PRO A 166 -0.25 9.97 3.83
C PRO A 166 -1.31 9.01 4.40
N ILE A 167 -1.02 7.72 4.32
CA ILE A 167 -1.91 6.69 4.87
C ILE A 167 -1.54 6.48 6.33
N HIS A 168 -2.27 7.13 7.24
CA HIS A 168 -2.05 7.00 8.67
C HIS A 168 -2.95 5.93 9.29
N ASP A 169 -4.18 5.82 8.81
CA ASP A 169 -5.22 4.97 9.36
C ASP A 169 -5.88 4.08 8.33
N ASN A 170 -6.35 2.91 8.78
CA ASN A 170 -7.14 2.01 7.95
C ASN A 170 -8.50 2.62 7.54
N SER A 171 -9.03 3.59 8.29
CA SER A 171 -10.29 4.28 7.96
C SER A 171 -10.24 4.93 6.58
N LEU A 172 -9.10 5.51 6.21
CA LEU A 172 -8.89 6.13 4.90
C LEU A 172 -8.90 5.10 3.75
N ILE A 173 -8.40 3.89 4.01
CA ILE A 173 -8.46 2.78 3.05
C ILE A 173 -9.90 2.28 2.91
N GLU A 174 -10.59 2.08 4.04
CA GLU A 174 -11.97 1.61 4.09
C GLU A 174 -12.93 2.57 3.36
N GLU A 175 -12.78 3.88 3.56
CA GLU A 175 -13.61 4.90 2.92
C GLU A 175 -13.53 4.84 1.37
N HIS A 176 -12.33 4.61 0.83
CA HIS A 176 -12.11 4.68 -0.62
C HIS A 176 -12.14 3.31 -1.31
N LEU A 177 -11.71 2.25 -0.62
CA LEU A 177 -11.58 0.91 -1.17
C LEU A 177 -12.50 -0.12 -0.50
N GLY A 178 -13.23 0.25 0.55
CA GLY A 178 -14.13 -0.66 1.28
C GLY A 178 -15.18 -1.34 0.41
N LYS A 179 -15.68 -0.66 -0.63
CA LYS A 179 -16.60 -1.24 -1.63
C LYS A 179 -16.01 -2.40 -2.43
N PHE A 180 -14.69 -2.55 -2.43
CA PHE A 180 -13.98 -3.66 -3.06
C PHE A 180 -13.50 -4.71 -2.05
N GLY A 181 -13.93 -4.61 -0.80
CA GLY A 181 -13.55 -5.53 0.27
C GLY A 181 -12.17 -5.27 0.89
N ILE A 182 -11.48 -4.18 0.50
CA ILE A 182 -10.19 -3.77 1.03
C ILE A 182 -10.43 -2.79 2.17
N ILE A 183 -10.25 -3.23 3.41
CA ILE A 183 -10.56 -2.45 4.62
C ILE A 183 -9.31 -2.07 5.45
N CYS A 184 -8.18 -2.73 5.19
CA CYS A 184 -6.96 -2.49 5.94
C CYS A 184 -5.72 -2.48 5.03
N MET A 185 -4.58 -2.12 5.63
CA MET A 185 -3.29 -2.08 4.93
C MET A 185 -2.85 -3.46 4.44
N GLU A 186 -3.11 -4.53 5.22
CA GLU A 186 -2.75 -5.89 4.81
C GLU A 186 -3.61 -6.41 3.64
N ASP A 187 -4.90 -6.03 3.58
CA ASP A 187 -5.74 -6.32 2.40
C ASP A 187 -5.17 -5.64 1.15
N LEU A 188 -4.70 -4.38 1.30
CA LEU A 188 -4.08 -3.64 0.20
C LEU A 188 -2.78 -4.30 -0.27
N VAL A 189 -1.93 -4.74 0.67
CA VAL A 189 -0.69 -5.48 0.36
C VAL A 189 -1.02 -6.79 -0.36
N HIS A 190 -1.99 -7.55 0.16
CA HIS A 190 -2.42 -8.83 -0.41
C HIS A 190 -2.93 -8.65 -1.84
N GLU A 191 -3.80 -7.68 -2.08
CA GLU A 191 -4.35 -7.38 -3.41
C GLU A 191 -3.24 -7.01 -4.43
N ILE A 192 -2.21 -6.29 -4.00
CA ILE A 192 -1.06 -5.94 -4.86
C ILE A 192 -0.18 -7.17 -5.13
N VAL A 193 0.16 -7.96 -4.11
CA VAL A 193 1.06 -9.12 -4.25
C VAL A 193 0.44 -10.22 -5.11
N THR A 194 -0.82 -10.56 -4.85
CA THR A 194 -1.55 -11.60 -5.59
C THR A 194 -2.05 -11.13 -6.97
N VAL A 195 -1.97 -9.82 -7.25
CA VAL A 195 -2.56 -9.20 -8.45
C VAL A 195 -4.03 -9.56 -8.58
N GLY A 196 -4.80 -9.29 -7.52
CA GLY A 196 -6.20 -9.64 -7.41
C GLY A 196 -7.12 -8.88 -8.38
N PRO A 197 -8.44 -9.15 -8.32
CA PRO A 197 -9.43 -8.57 -9.23
C PRO A 197 -9.52 -7.04 -9.14
N HIS A 198 -9.21 -6.48 -7.99
CA HIS A 198 -9.26 -5.04 -7.72
C HIS A 198 -7.89 -4.35 -7.76
N PHE A 199 -6.87 -5.03 -8.33
CA PHE A 199 -5.51 -4.49 -8.48
C PHE A 199 -5.49 -3.08 -9.09
N LYS A 200 -6.31 -2.82 -10.12
CA LYS A 200 -6.40 -1.52 -10.78
C LYS A 200 -6.81 -0.42 -9.79
N GLN A 201 -7.80 -0.69 -8.96
CA GLN A 201 -8.32 0.25 -7.98
C GLN A 201 -7.29 0.48 -6.87
N ALA A 202 -6.70 -0.59 -6.34
CA ALA A 202 -5.64 -0.57 -5.33
C ALA A 202 -4.40 0.20 -5.83
N SER A 203 -3.92 -0.11 -7.03
CA SER A 203 -2.78 0.60 -7.63
C SER A 203 -3.08 2.06 -7.94
N ASN A 204 -4.32 2.42 -8.34
CA ASN A 204 -4.72 3.81 -8.57
C ASN A 204 -4.90 4.61 -7.29
N PHE A 205 -5.32 3.97 -6.20
CA PHE A 205 -5.40 4.58 -4.88
C PHE A 205 -4.01 4.94 -4.37
N LEU A 206 -3.01 4.09 -4.61
CA LEU A 206 -1.64 4.37 -4.25
C LEU A 206 -1.04 5.46 -5.16
N TRP A 207 -0.49 6.49 -4.55
CA TRP A 207 0.37 7.43 -5.27
C TRP A 207 1.68 6.76 -5.68
N ALA A 208 2.27 7.18 -6.81
CA ALA A 208 3.59 6.70 -7.21
C ALA A 208 4.61 6.94 -6.07
N PHE A 209 5.30 5.89 -5.64
CA PHE A 209 6.25 5.96 -4.53
C PHE A 209 7.40 6.89 -4.88
N LYS A 210 7.71 7.83 -3.99
CA LYS A 210 8.84 8.72 -4.14
C LYS A 210 10.00 8.16 -3.30
N LEU A 211 10.95 7.52 -3.97
CA LEU A 211 12.12 6.90 -3.34
C LEU A 211 13.28 7.88 -3.26
N SER A 212 14.22 7.61 -2.36
CA SER A 212 15.52 8.30 -2.27
C SER A 212 16.51 7.70 -3.28
N ASN A 213 17.68 8.33 -3.43
CA ASN A 213 18.78 7.65 -4.10
C ASN A 213 19.23 6.44 -3.29
N PRO A 214 19.71 5.36 -3.94
CA PRO A 214 20.16 4.20 -3.19
C PRO A 214 21.34 4.53 -2.28
N ASN A 215 21.28 4.06 -1.04
CA ASN A 215 22.38 4.17 -0.10
C ASN A 215 23.63 3.47 -0.69
N GLY A 216 24.78 4.15 -0.66
CA GLY A 216 26.00 3.70 -1.33
C GLY A 216 26.02 3.94 -2.85
N GLY A 217 25.01 4.62 -3.40
CA GLY A 217 24.92 4.97 -4.82
C GLY A 217 24.54 3.80 -5.74
N PHE A 218 24.57 4.06 -7.03
CA PHE A 218 24.42 3.05 -8.06
C PHE A 218 25.78 2.38 -8.33
N LYS A 219 25.78 1.06 -8.46
CA LYS A 219 27.02 0.28 -8.69
C LYS A 219 27.51 0.38 -10.15
N GLY A 220 26.55 0.43 -11.10
CA GLY A 220 26.84 0.49 -12.52
C GLY A 220 26.37 1.78 -13.19
N LYS A 221 26.67 1.93 -14.47
CA LYS A 221 26.19 3.05 -15.29
C LYS A 221 24.67 2.94 -15.51
N LYS A 222 23.92 4.01 -15.22
CA LYS A 222 22.46 4.04 -15.41
C LYS A 222 22.00 3.86 -16.85
N ALA A 223 22.88 4.03 -17.82
CA ALA A 223 22.55 3.92 -19.23
C ALA A 223 22.72 2.50 -19.78
N VAL A 224 23.50 1.68 -19.11
CA VAL A 224 23.83 0.32 -19.52
C VAL A 224 22.81 -0.65 -18.93
N HIS A 225 22.47 -1.68 -19.70
CA HIS A 225 21.54 -2.72 -19.25
C HIS A 225 22.12 -3.55 -18.10
N PHE A 226 21.25 -4.03 -17.22
CA PHE A 226 21.65 -4.79 -16.01
C PHE A 226 22.48 -6.03 -16.34
N ILE A 227 22.11 -6.75 -17.39
CA ILE A 227 22.85 -7.94 -17.87
C ILE A 227 24.30 -7.60 -18.26
N GLN A 228 24.54 -6.37 -18.73
CA GLN A 228 25.87 -5.87 -19.11
C GLN A 228 26.62 -5.19 -17.94
N GLY A 229 26.17 -5.38 -16.70
CA GLY A 229 26.74 -4.73 -15.51
C GLY A 229 26.28 -3.30 -15.26
N GLY A 230 25.23 -2.86 -15.93
CA GLY A 230 24.59 -1.55 -15.71
C GLY A 230 23.43 -1.57 -14.71
N GLU A 231 22.61 -0.55 -14.78
CA GLU A 231 21.50 -0.35 -13.83
C GLU A 231 20.10 -0.35 -14.49
N ALA A 232 20.01 -0.22 -15.82
CA ALA A 232 18.76 -0.16 -16.56
C ALA A 232 18.22 -1.55 -16.91
N GLY A 233 16.92 -1.63 -17.19
CA GLY A 233 16.25 -2.81 -17.70
C GLY A 233 15.77 -3.78 -16.64
N ASN A 234 15.51 -5.01 -17.08
CA ASN A 234 15.03 -6.08 -16.20
C ASN A 234 16.12 -6.55 -15.24
N ARG A 235 15.78 -6.57 -13.96
CA ARG A 235 16.65 -7.06 -12.88
C ARG A 235 16.10 -8.30 -12.21
N GLU A 236 14.94 -8.76 -12.65
CA GLU A 236 14.25 -9.88 -12.02
C GLU A 236 14.14 -9.69 -10.50
N GLU A 237 14.58 -10.66 -9.71
CA GLU A 237 14.56 -10.58 -8.24
C GLU A 237 15.57 -9.59 -7.65
N ALA A 238 16.64 -9.23 -8.38
CA ALA A 238 17.64 -8.28 -7.91
C ALA A 238 17.11 -6.85 -7.73
N ILE A 239 15.89 -6.56 -8.21
CA ILE A 239 15.20 -5.29 -7.95
C ILE A 239 14.95 -5.07 -6.45
N ASN A 240 14.72 -6.14 -5.68
CA ASN A 240 14.45 -6.06 -4.26
C ASN A 240 15.63 -5.44 -3.49
N GLY A 241 16.86 -5.85 -3.80
CA GLY A 241 18.06 -5.29 -3.19
C GLY A 241 18.31 -3.82 -3.55
N LEU A 242 17.96 -3.39 -4.77
CA LEU A 242 18.01 -1.99 -5.15
C LEU A 242 17.00 -1.16 -4.36
N VAL A 243 15.75 -1.60 -4.34
CA VAL A 243 14.65 -0.86 -3.72
C VAL A 243 14.82 -0.76 -2.20
N GLN A 244 15.32 -1.78 -1.52
CA GLN A 244 15.62 -1.73 -0.10
C GLN A 244 16.65 -0.64 0.25
N ARG A 245 17.61 -0.35 -0.64
CA ARG A 245 18.57 0.75 -0.47
C ARG A 245 17.97 2.12 -0.80
N MET A 246 16.79 2.18 -1.42
CA MET A 246 16.10 3.40 -1.83
C MET A 246 14.93 3.79 -0.92
N ILE A 247 14.46 2.85 -0.08
CA ILE A 247 13.43 3.08 0.95
C ILE A 247 14.04 3.82 2.14
#